data_190c2c2c469c13d56eba2ebf2b87dbde
#
_entry.id   190c2c2c469c13d56eba2ebf2b87dbde
#
_cell.length_a   1.000
_cell.length_b   1.000
_cell.length_c   1.000
_cell.angle_alpha   90.00
_cell.angle_beta   90.00
_cell.angle_gamma   90.00
#
_symmetry.space_group_name_H-M   'P 1'
#
loop_
_entity.id
_entity.type
_entity.pdbx_description
1 polymer ?
#
loop_
_entity_poly.entity_id
_entity_poly.type
_entity_poly.pdbx_seq_one_letter_code
_entity_poly.pdbx_strand_id
1 'polypeptide(L)'
;MAQRRALIVDDEVIFALNMEADMQELGFDVCDLAANGSQAATLAMSNQPDVVLMDVNLEGGREGIEVARWLHELCDVPIVFVTSCVDPDTLARINKQVPGARVLSKPVYRDRLADAVAAVSPSHH
;
A
#
# COMPACT_ATOMS: atom_id res chain seq x y z
N MET A 1 0.88 18.50 -15.54
CA MET A 1 0.21 17.93 -14.37
C MET A 1 1.11 16.93 -13.70
N ALA A 2 1.13 16.96 -12.39
CA ALA A 2 1.96 16.04 -11.64
C ALA A 2 1.40 14.62 -11.73
N GLN A 3 2.27 13.67 -11.93
CA GLN A 3 1.93 12.26 -11.93
C GLN A 3 1.57 11.84 -10.49
N ARG A 4 0.61 10.95 -10.35
CA ARG A 4 0.30 10.37 -9.04
C ARG A 4 1.46 9.54 -8.54
N ARG A 5 1.70 9.59 -7.25
CA ARG A 5 2.80 8.89 -6.61
C ARG A 5 2.31 7.71 -5.79
N ALA A 6 3.04 6.62 -5.86
CA ALA A 6 2.77 5.42 -5.07
C ALA A 6 3.98 5.08 -4.21
N LEU A 7 3.71 4.67 -2.99
CA LEU A 7 4.71 4.11 -2.10
C LEU A 7 4.40 2.63 -1.93
N ILE A 8 5.42 1.79 -2.08
CA ILE A 8 5.28 0.34 -1.95
C ILE A 8 6.07 -0.11 -0.73
N VAL A 9 5.40 -0.79 0.18
CA VAL A 9 5.99 -1.27 1.44
C VAL A 9 5.86 -2.79 1.48
N ASP A 10 6.97 -3.49 1.24
CA ASP A 10 7.00 -4.94 1.18
C ASP A 10 8.45 -5.38 1.36
N ASP A 11 8.70 -6.31 2.28
CA ASP A 11 10.06 -6.80 2.52
C ASP A 11 10.48 -7.87 1.51
N GLU A 12 9.58 -8.36 0.69
CA GLU A 12 9.89 -9.27 -0.41
C GLU A 12 10.27 -8.48 -1.66
N VAL A 13 11.55 -8.31 -1.89
CA VAL A 13 12.08 -7.41 -2.91
C VAL A 13 11.52 -7.73 -4.30
N ILE A 14 11.49 -9.01 -4.67
CA ILE A 14 11.02 -9.40 -6.01
C ILE A 14 9.55 -9.03 -6.19
N PHE A 15 8.74 -9.26 -5.17
CA PHE A 15 7.32 -8.88 -5.22
C PHE A 15 7.15 -7.37 -5.31
N ALA A 16 7.93 -6.63 -4.52
CA ALA A 16 7.91 -5.17 -4.55
C ALA A 16 8.27 -4.62 -5.93
N LEU A 17 9.29 -5.20 -6.57
CA LEU A 17 9.70 -4.79 -7.92
C LEU A 17 8.62 -5.08 -8.96
N ASN A 18 7.92 -6.20 -8.83
CA ASN A 18 6.81 -6.52 -9.72
C ASN A 18 5.66 -5.53 -9.57
N MET A 19 5.33 -5.17 -8.33
CA MET A 19 4.30 -4.16 -8.08
C MET A 19 4.72 -2.79 -8.60
N GLU A 20 6.00 -2.46 -8.45
CA GLU A 20 6.52 -1.20 -8.99
C GLU A 20 6.30 -1.13 -10.51
N ALA A 21 6.64 -2.20 -11.22
CA ALA A 21 6.45 -2.26 -12.67
C ALA A 21 4.98 -2.11 -13.04
N ASP A 22 4.09 -2.78 -12.32
CA ASP A 22 2.64 -2.69 -12.58
C ASP A 22 2.11 -1.30 -12.30
N MET A 23 2.54 -0.67 -11.21
CA MET A 23 2.10 0.70 -10.90
C MET A 23 2.59 1.69 -11.92
N GLN A 24 3.81 1.53 -12.42
CA GLN A 24 4.32 2.38 -13.50
C GLN A 24 3.51 2.22 -14.77
N GLU A 25 3.11 1.00 -15.11
CA GLU A 25 2.23 0.73 -16.25
C GLU A 25 0.87 1.39 -16.07
N LEU A 26 0.40 1.52 -14.84
CA LEU A 26 -0.87 2.18 -14.53
C LEU A 26 -0.73 3.70 -14.47
N GLY A 27 0.46 4.23 -14.71
CA GLY A 27 0.69 5.68 -14.79
C GLY A 27 1.15 6.32 -13.49
N PHE A 28 1.56 5.52 -12.51
CA PHE A 28 2.06 6.06 -11.24
C PHE A 28 3.57 6.22 -11.27
N ASP A 29 4.03 7.26 -10.60
CA ASP A 29 5.42 7.44 -10.27
C ASP A 29 5.65 6.77 -8.90
N VAL A 30 6.47 5.71 -8.89
CA VAL A 30 6.76 5.02 -7.63
C VAL A 30 7.87 5.78 -6.92
N CYS A 31 7.55 6.33 -5.75
CA CYS A 31 8.49 7.16 -4.98
C CYS A 31 9.72 6.37 -4.59
N ASP A 32 9.48 5.18 -4.00
CA ASP A 32 10.55 4.29 -3.58
C ASP A 32 9.90 3.02 -3.05
N LEU A 33 10.74 2.05 -2.70
CA LEU A 33 10.34 0.81 -2.08
C LEU A 33 10.81 0.80 -0.64
N ALA A 34 9.89 0.53 0.29
CA ALA A 34 10.22 0.42 1.71
C ALA A 34 10.11 -1.04 2.14
N ALA A 35 11.04 -1.51 2.95
CA ALA A 35 11.04 -2.88 3.45
C ALA A 35 10.49 -2.99 4.87
N ASN A 36 10.32 -1.89 5.57
CA ASN A 36 9.85 -1.90 6.95
C ASN A 36 9.11 -0.60 7.27
N GLY A 37 8.55 -0.54 8.48
CA GLY A 37 7.74 0.59 8.89
C GLY A 37 8.51 1.90 9.00
N SER A 38 9.73 1.85 9.45
CA SER A 38 10.58 3.03 9.60
C SER A 38 10.85 3.70 8.26
N GLN A 39 11.22 2.88 7.27
CA GLN A 39 11.44 3.38 5.92
C GLN A 39 10.16 3.92 5.31
N ALA A 40 9.04 3.21 5.53
CA ALA A 40 7.74 3.64 5.02
C ALA A 40 7.37 5.01 5.56
N ALA A 41 7.55 5.24 6.85
CA ALA A 41 7.24 6.51 7.48
C ALA A 41 8.09 7.64 6.89
N THR A 42 9.38 7.43 6.78
CA THR A 42 10.30 8.43 6.23
C THR A 42 9.94 8.78 4.80
N LEU A 43 9.69 7.77 3.97
CA LEU A 43 9.38 7.98 2.55
C LEU A 43 8.00 8.62 2.36
N ALA A 44 7.03 8.26 3.18
CA ALA A 44 5.71 8.88 3.10
C ALA A 44 5.76 10.36 3.45
N MET A 45 6.50 10.70 4.49
CA MET A 45 6.65 12.10 4.90
C MET A 45 7.39 12.93 3.85
N SER A 46 8.40 12.34 3.22
CA SER A 46 9.23 13.06 2.24
C SER A 46 8.56 13.20 0.88
N ASN A 47 7.82 12.20 0.45
CA ASN A 47 7.31 12.13 -0.93
C ASN A 47 5.82 12.40 -1.06
N GLN A 48 5.08 12.34 0.02
CA GLN A 48 3.63 12.59 0.04
C GLN A 48 2.92 11.76 -1.03
N PRO A 49 2.95 10.42 -0.92
CA PRO A 49 2.33 9.57 -1.93
C PRO A 49 0.81 9.74 -1.96
N ASP A 50 0.23 9.42 -3.11
CA ASP A 50 -1.22 9.46 -3.31
C ASP A 50 -1.87 8.14 -2.94
N VAL A 51 -1.09 7.06 -2.88
CA VAL A 51 -1.55 5.73 -2.46
C VAL A 51 -0.37 4.95 -1.90
N VAL A 52 -0.65 4.09 -0.93
CA VAL A 52 0.35 3.19 -0.35
C VAL A 52 -0.09 1.75 -0.58
N LEU A 53 0.79 0.95 -1.16
CA LEU A 53 0.63 -0.50 -1.23
C LEU A 53 1.39 -1.10 -0.06
N MET A 54 0.68 -1.76 0.85
CA MET A 54 1.24 -2.18 2.13
C MET A 54 1.11 -3.68 2.33
N ASP A 55 2.23 -4.36 2.53
CA ASP A 55 2.21 -5.75 2.97
C ASP A 55 1.85 -5.78 4.46
N VAL A 56 0.96 -6.70 4.82
CA VAL A 56 0.59 -6.89 6.22
C VAL A 56 1.76 -7.45 7.02
N ASN A 57 2.51 -8.38 6.42
CA ASN A 57 3.60 -9.06 7.09
C ASN A 57 4.95 -8.44 6.72
N LEU A 58 5.32 -7.42 7.45
CA LEU A 58 6.65 -6.83 7.34
C LEU A 58 7.57 -7.51 8.36
N GLU A 59 8.84 -7.11 8.38
CA GLU A 59 9.78 -7.64 9.36
C GLU A 59 9.21 -7.50 10.76
N GLY A 60 9.20 -8.59 11.52
CA GLY A 60 8.70 -8.59 12.89
C GLY A 60 7.21 -8.86 13.05
N GLY A 61 6.53 -9.36 12.00
CA GLY A 61 5.13 -9.78 12.08
C GLY A 61 4.16 -8.74 11.53
N ARG A 62 2.97 -8.61 12.09
CA ARG A 62 1.86 -7.83 11.52
C ARG A 62 2.02 -6.33 11.62
N GLU A 63 3.22 -5.85 11.56
CA GLU A 63 3.54 -4.44 11.68
C GLU A 63 2.88 -3.60 10.58
N GLY A 64 2.63 -4.20 9.41
CA GLY A 64 2.06 -3.48 8.28
C GLY A 64 0.73 -2.81 8.56
N ILE A 65 -0.15 -3.46 9.35
CA ILE A 65 -1.44 -2.87 9.69
C ILE A 65 -1.25 -1.63 10.57
N GLU A 66 -0.36 -1.71 11.54
CA GLU A 66 -0.09 -0.57 12.42
C GLU A 66 0.56 0.59 11.67
N VAL A 67 1.50 0.28 10.79
CA VAL A 67 2.15 1.30 9.96
C VAL A 67 1.11 1.96 9.04
N ALA A 68 0.26 1.18 8.42
CA ALA A 68 -0.77 1.70 7.53
C ALA A 68 -1.74 2.62 8.27
N ARG A 69 -2.15 2.22 9.47
CA ARG A 69 -3.03 3.05 10.30
C ARG A 69 -2.37 4.39 10.59
N TRP A 70 -1.12 4.36 10.99
CA TRP A 70 -0.36 5.57 11.29
C TRP A 70 -0.24 6.48 10.08
N LEU A 71 0.09 5.93 8.93
CA LEU A 71 0.19 6.70 7.68
C LEU A 71 -1.17 7.28 7.28
N HIS A 72 -2.22 6.49 7.41
CA HIS A 72 -3.57 6.95 7.08
C HIS A 72 -4.00 8.12 7.97
N GLU A 73 -3.71 8.02 9.27
CA GLU A 73 -4.08 9.07 10.23
C GLU A 73 -3.25 10.34 10.05
N LEU A 74 -1.95 10.20 9.82
CA LEU A 74 -1.05 11.36 9.75
C LEU A 74 -1.01 12.00 8.37
N CYS A 75 -1.05 11.21 7.33
CA CYS A 75 -0.87 11.69 5.96
C CYS A 75 -2.16 11.68 5.14
N ASP A 76 -3.24 11.12 5.70
CA ASP A 76 -4.53 10.98 5.00
C ASP A 76 -4.37 10.28 3.66
N VAL A 77 -3.51 9.30 3.59
CA VAL A 77 -3.22 8.58 2.36
C VAL A 77 -4.04 7.30 2.26
N PRO A 78 -4.64 7.00 1.10
CA PRO A 78 -5.35 5.74 0.90
C PRO A 78 -4.40 4.56 0.94
N ILE A 79 -4.88 3.44 1.48
CA ILE A 79 -4.09 2.23 1.66
C ILE A 79 -4.70 1.07 0.88
N VAL A 80 -3.86 0.34 0.16
CA VAL A 80 -4.19 -0.97 -0.41
C VAL A 80 -3.25 -1.98 0.22
N PHE A 81 -3.81 -2.91 0.97
CA PHE A 81 -3.02 -4.01 1.54
C PHE A 81 -2.83 -5.09 0.50
N VAL A 82 -1.63 -5.64 0.45
CA VAL A 82 -1.28 -6.74 -0.45
C VAL A 82 -0.59 -7.80 0.40
N THR A 83 -1.24 -8.95 0.58
CA THR A 83 -0.72 -9.94 1.51
C THR A 83 -1.04 -11.37 1.07
N SER A 84 -0.18 -12.31 1.47
CA SER A 84 -0.48 -13.73 1.28
C SER A 84 -1.35 -14.29 2.41
N CYS A 85 -1.56 -13.53 3.46
CA CYS A 85 -2.29 -13.98 4.64
C CYS A 85 -3.64 -13.23 4.74
N VAL A 86 -4.66 -13.78 4.08
CA VAL A 86 -6.00 -13.17 4.05
C VAL A 86 -6.95 -14.03 4.87
N ASP A 87 -6.76 -14.05 6.19
CA ASP A 87 -7.64 -14.76 7.10
C ASP A 87 -8.68 -13.80 7.71
N PRO A 88 -9.78 -14.34 8.29
CA PRO A 88 -10.84 -13.47 8.84
C PRO A 88 -10.36 -12.53 9.94
N ASP A 89 -9.44 -12.97 10.78
CA ASP A 89 -8.93 -12.12 11.86
C ASP A 89 -8.13 -10.95 11.31
N THR A 90 -7.30 -11.19 10.31
CA THR A 90 -6.52 -10.15 9.66
C THR A 90 -7.45 -9.15 8.97
N LEU A 91 -8.45 -9.64 8.25
CA LEU A 91 -9.43 -8.78 7.59
C LEU A 91 -10.21 -7.92 8.58
N ALA A 92 -10.59 -8.50 9.71
CA ALA A 92 -11.31 -7.76 10.76
C ALA A 92 -10.43 -6.66 11.35
N ARG A 93 -9.15 -6.95 11.58
CA ARG A 93 -8.22 -5.95 12.09
C ARG A 93 -8.00 -4.82 11.10
N ILE A 94 -7.85 -5.14 9.82
CA ILE A 94 -7.70 -4.12 8.78
C ILE A 94 -8.93 -3.23 8.75
N ASN A 95 -10.11 -3.81 8.75
CA ASN A 95 -11.36 -3.07 8.69
C ASN A 95 -11.52 -2.12 9.88
N LYS A 96 -11.09 -2.57 11.06
CA LYS A 96 -11.17 -1.78 12.27
C LYS A 96 -10.12 -0.68 12.32
N GLN A 97 -8.88 -1.00 11.92
CA GLN A 97 -7.74 -0.10 12.06
C GLN A 97 -7.62 0.89 10.89
N VAL A 98 -7.96 0.46 9.70
CA VAL A 98 -7.83 1.29 8.49
C VAL A 98 -9.13 1.16 7.68
N PRO A 99 -10.21 1.80 8.13
CA PRO A 99 -11.48 1.72 7.40
C PRO A 99 -11.34 2.25 5.98
N GLY A 100 -11.94 1.55 5.03
CA GLY A 100 -11.89 1.93 3.63
C GLY A 100 -10.72 1.39 2.85
N ALA A 101 -9.75 0.74 3.51
CA ALA A 101 -8.64 0.11 2.81
C ALA A 101 -9.12 -1.10 2.02
N ARG A 102 -8.49 -1.34 0.88
CA ARG A 102 -8.71 -2.54 0.09
C ARG A 102 -7.65 -3.56 0.39
N VAL A 103 -7.98 -4.84 0.22
CA VAL A 103 -7.07 -5.95 0.49
C VAL A 103 -6.99 -6.82 -0.75
N LEU A 104 -5.77 -7.05 -1.21
CA LEU A 104 -5.50 -7.94 -2.33
C LEU A 104 -4.65 -9.11 -1.85
N SER A 105 -4.97 -10.28 -2.35
CA SER A 105 -4.27 -11.52 -2.06
C SER A 105 -3.11 -11.70 -3.05
N LYS A 106 -1.93 -12.07 -2.55
CA LYS A 106 -0.80 -12.43 -3.42
C LYS A 106 -1.06 -13.78 -4.08
N PRO A 107 -0.69 -13.98 -5.33
CA PRO A 107 -0.08 -13.03 -6.25
C PRO A 107 -1.11 -12.02 -6.79
N VAL A 108 -0.66 -10.80 -7.06
CA VAL A 108 -1.54 -9.73 -7.51
C VAL A 108 -1.37 -9.52 -9.01
N TYR A 109 -2.49 -9.43 -9.71
CA TYR A 109 -2.51 -9.16 -11.13
C TYR A 109 -2.81 -7.68 -11.36
N ARG A 110 -2.29 -7.14 -12.46
CA ARG A 110 -2.37 -5.70 -12.74
C ARG A 110 -3.80 -5.18 -12.74
N ASP A 111 -4.74 -5.91 -13.31
CA ASP A 111 -6.14 -5.48 -13.36
C ASP A 111 -6.76 -5.38 -11.96
N ARG A 112 -6.44 -6.31 -11.07
CA ARG A 112 -6.90 -6.26 -9.68
C ARG A 112 -6.29 -5.10 -8.94
N LEU A 113 -5.01 -4.85 -9.19
CA LEU A 113 -4.31 -3.72 -8.59
C LEU A 113 -4.93 -2.40 -9.06
N ALA A 114 -5.22 -2.28 -10.35
CA ALA A 114 -5.85 -1.10 -10.91
C ALA A 114 -7.21 -0.83 -10.26
N ASP A 115 -8.04 -1.87 -10.10
CA ASP A 115 -9.36 -1.75 -9.49
C ASP A 115 -9.26 -1.30 -8.03
N ALA A 116 -8.34 -1.91 -7.27
CA ALA A 116 -8.18 -1.58 -5.85
C ALA A 116 -7.69 -0.14 -5.66
N VAL A 117 -6.73 0.27 -6.46
CA VAL A 117 -6.18 1.63 -6.38
C VAL A 117 -7.26 2.66 -6.75
N ALA A 118 -8.04 2.38 -7.79
CA ALA A 118 -9.13 3.27 -8.18
C ALA A 118 -10.20 3.36 -7.07
N ALA A 119 -10.46 2.25 -6.39
CA ALA A 119 -11.49 2.21 -5.35
C ALA A 119 -11.13 3.02 -4.11
N VAL A 120 -9.83 3.12 -3.76
CA VAL A 120 -9.39 3.84 -2.57
C VAL A 120 -9.00 5.28 -2.87
N SER A 121 -8.69 5.59 -4.12
CA SER A 121 -8.25 6.94 -4.49
C SER A 121 -9.42 7.92 -4.40
N PRO A 122 -9.21 9.12 -3.84
CA PRO A 122 -10.27 10.11 -3.82
C PRO A 122 -10.69 10.47 -5.24
N SER A 123 -11.97 10.73 -5.39
CA SER A 123 -12.50 11.22 -6.65
C SER A 123 -12.04 12.65 -6.86
N HIS A 124 -11.46 12.93 -8.00
CA HIS A 124 -11.02 14.26 -8.36
C HIS A 124 -11.80 14.75 -9.56
N HIS A 125 -12.31 15.90 -9.43
CA HIS A 125 -13.11 16.50 -10.49
C HIS A 125 -12.65 17.89 -10.77
#